data_98a0215811ec919b4a9b0cfdac555b14
#
_entry.id   98a0215811ec919b4a9b0cfdac555b14
#
_cell.length_a   1.000
_cell.length_b   1.000
_cell.length_c   1.000
_cell.angle_alpha   90.00
_cell.angle_beta   90.00
_cell.angle_gamma   90.00
#
_symmetry.space_group_name_H-M   'P 1'
#
loop_
_entity.id
_entity.type
_entity.pdbx_description
1 polymer ?
#
loop_
_entity_poly.entity_id
_entity_poly.type
_entity_poly.pdbx_seq_one_letter_code
_entity_poly.pdbx_strand_id
1 'polypeptide(L)'
;MLLLTMTVLFLTTQDLLCLKLREIKVPAVVIRGEPVWLNCTYDLGNETLYSIKWHKNNVEFYRYLPEDRPPGQKYELAGIHLDLSKTDRGNIFMPYTDVDSEGIYRCEVSTEAPNFQTVKAEREMRIYVNPSSKPVILGTKPYYAPGDIVNVTCVSAPSRPAAILKWWINGEEARTKRMPSIESPDGLFISKLRLKFEARQSHFWDGKMKLQCEAIISQAHTLRSEEIIITSNGATTATGAYDQQKDGPTIDGGKHVYSVGDLVDINCTAAKSQPPAELHWYINDKEVRSEYLVPRKPIVYQNGEESPVLGLRFVVKQRHFQKQEMRLRCTATLSEVKRMTSEPLEAILSEQQKSDLHVDLNISSVSSRSIWSPLVLHPLCCLFIFLVSRNFF
;
A
#
# COMPACT_ATOMS: atom_id res chain seq x y z
N MET A 1 62.33 -47.29 -21.43
CA MET A 1 61.74 -46.98 -20.12
C MET A 1 61.45 -45.50 -20.10
N LEU A 2 60.24 -45.16 -20.56
CA LEU A 2 59.81 -43.76 -20.68
C LEU A 2 59.14 -43.33 -19.35
N LEU A 3 59.75 -42.40 -18.64
CA LEU A 3 59.14 -41.77 -17.47
C LEU A 3 58.14 -40.75 -17.97
N LEU A 4 56.85 -41.09 -17.84
CA LEU A 4 55.76 -40.17 -18.08
C LEU A 4 55.62 -39.29 -16.81
N THR A 5 56.14 -38.06 -16.83
CA THR A 5 55.88 -37.08 -15.82
C THR A 5 54.50 -36.49 -16.06
N MET A 6 53.52 -36.97 -15.29
CA MET A 6 52.20 -36.37 -15.17
C MET A 6 52.33 -35.03 -14.40
N THR A 7 52.42 -33.94 -15.10
CA THR A 7 52.18 -32.64 -14.55
C THR A 7 50.68 -32.44 -14.30
N VAL A 8 50.26 -32.69 -13.07
CA VAL A 8 48.90 -32.33 -12.62
C VAL A 8 48.83 -30.79 -12.60
N LEU A 9 48.20 -30.26 -13.63
CA LEU A 9 47.86 -28.84 -13.71
C LEU A 9 46.76 -28.59 -12.65
N PHE A 10 47.15 -28.12 -11.45
CA PHE A 10 46.23 -27.54 -10.48
C PHE A 10 45.67 -26.26 -11.11
N LEU A 11 44.54 -26.38 -11.77
CA LEU A 11 43.67 -25.24 -12.04
C LEU A 11 43.13 -24.78 -10.69
N THR A 12 43.90 -23.91 -10.00
CA THR A 12 43.35 -23.06 -8.96
C THR A 12 42.31 -22.16 -9.64
N THR A 13 41.06 -22.47 -9.45
CA THR A 13 40.00 -21.49 -9.70
C THR A 13 40.25 -20.34 -8.74
N GLN A 14 41.04 -19.37 -9.18
CA GLN A 14 41.04 -18.08 -8.56
C GLN A 14 39.62 -17.52 -8.77
N ASP A 15 38.82 -17.54 -7.73
CA ASP A 15 37.63 -16.70 -7.69
C ASP A 15 38.12 -15.29 -8.03
N LEU A 16 37.82 -14.86 -9.25
CA LEU A 16 38.13 -13.48 -9.66
C LEU A 16 37.41 -12.56 -8.68
N LEU A 17 38.18 -12.03 -7.73
CA LEU A 17 37.71 -11.00 -6.79
C LEU A 17 37.46 -9.73 -7.60
N CYS A 18 36.25 -9.65 -8.15
CA CYS A 18 35.80 -8.54 -8.98
C CYS A 18 34.78 -7.74 -8.18
N LEU A 19 34.61 -6.46 -8.52
CA LEU A 19 33.61 -5.60 -7.91
C LEU A 19 32.23 -6.26 -7.92
N LYS A 20 31.60 -6.39 -6.75
CA LYS A 20 30.25 -6.92 -6.60
C LYS A 20 29.40 -6.00 -5.72
N LEU A 21 28.20 -5.68 -6.14
CA LEU A 21 27.22 -5.07 -5.27
C LEU A 21 26.57 -6.18 -4.43
N ARG A 22 26.78 -6.13 -3.11
CA ARG A 22 26.30 -7.13 -2.15
C ARG A 22 24.83 -6.95 -1.87
N GLU A 23 24.39 -5.70 -1.63
CA GLU A 23 23.02 -5.39 -1.24
C GLU A 23 22.71 -3.91 -1.46
N ILE A 24 21.49 -3.63 -1.88
CA ILE A 24 20.87 -2.31 -1.81
C ILE A 24 19.64 -2.39 -0.91
N LYS A 25 19.62 -1.60 0.17
CA LYS A 25 18.47 -1.47 1.07
C LYS A 25 17.80 -0.13 0.83
N VAL A 26 16.57 -0.20 0.37
CA VAL A 26 15.64 0.93 0.22
C VAL A 26 14.30 0.41 0.73
N PRO A 27 13.69 1.01 1.76
CA PRO A 27 12.38 0.59 2.23
C PRO A 27 11.36 0.68 1.11
N ALA A 28 10.59 -0.40 0.90
CA ALA A 28 9.57 -0.43 -0.15
C ALA A 28 8.40 0.54 0.13
N VAL A 29 8.14 0.81 1.43
CA VAL A 29 7.08 1.69 1.90
C VAL A 29 7.59 2.50 3.08
N VAL A 30 7.31 3.81 3.08
CA VAL A 30 7.62 4.74 4.17
C VAL A 30 6.41 5.64 4.41
N ILE A 31 6.07 5.91 5.66
CA ILE A 31 5.02 6.88 6.01
C ILE A 31 5.62 8.29 5.90
N ARG A 32 4.90 9.22 5.27
CA ARG A 32 5.33 10.61 5.17
C ARG A 32 5.74 11.19 6.53
N GLY A 33 6.89 11.81 6.57
CA GLY A 33 7.48 12.40 7.77
C GLY A 33 8.44 11.48 8.52
N GLU A 34 8.44 10.18 8.25
CA GLU A 34 9.37 9.25 8.89
C GLU A 34 10.78 9.37 8.31
N PRO A 35 11.81 9.15 9.17
CA PRO A 35 13.19 9.08 8.72
C PRO A 35 13.45 7.77 7.97
N VAL A 36 14.43 7.80 7.05
CA VAL A 36 14.81 6.62 6.29
C VAL A 36 16.31 6.51 6.10
N TRP A 37 16.80 5.27 6.16
CA TRP A 37 18.14 4.89 5.74
C TRP A 37 18.10 4.17 4.39
N LEU A 38 18.96 4.62 3.47
CA LEU A 38 19.26 3.90 2.24
C LEU A 38 20.68 3.38 2.37
N ASN A 39 20.88 2.08 2.14
CA ASN A 39 22.20 1.46 2.29
C ASN A 39 22.61 0.77 1.00
N CYS A 40 23.86 0.95 0.63
CA CYS A 40 24.48 0.31 -0.51
C CYS A 40 25.76 -0.39 -0.04
N THR A 41 25.73 -1.70 0.03
CA THR A 41 26.87 -2.53 0.42
C THR A 41 27.46 -3.20 -0.79
N TYR A 42 28.78 -3.16 -0.89
CA TYR A 42 29.54 -3.67 -2.03
C TYR A 42 30.81 -4.35 -1.55
N ASP A 43 31.40 -5.13 -2.44
CA ASP A 43 32.68 -5.78 -2.26
C ASP A 43 33.59 -5.38 -3.43
N LEU A 44 34.66 -4.70 -3.11
CA LEU A 44 35.63 -4.23 -4.11
C LEU A 44 36.54 -5.36 -4.61
N GLY A 45 36.63 -6.49 -3.89
CA GLY A 45 37.66 -7.48 -4.15
C GLY A 45 39.05 -6.85 -3.95
N ASN A 46 39.87 -6.83 -5.03
CA ASN A 46 41.19 -6.22 -5.04
C ASN A 46 41.20 -4.80 -5.65
N GLU A 47 40.03 -4.26 -5.98
CA GLU A 47 39.91 -2.97 -6.65
C GLU A 47 39.88 -1.79 -5.67
N THR A 48 40.24 -0.62 -6.15
CA THR A 48 40.14 0.65 -5.40
C THR A 48 38.83 1.35 -5.76
N LEU A 49 38.16 1.90 -4.77
CA LEU A 49 36.92 2.64 -4.96
C LEU A 49 37.17 3.97 -5.65
N TYR A 50 36.57 4.17 -6.82
CA TYR A 50 36.53 5.47 -7.49
C TYR A 50 35.35 6.31 -7.00
N SER A 51 34.11 5.78 -7.09
CA SER A 51 32.93 6.55 -6.69
C SER A 51 31.75 5.68 -6.25
N ILE A 52 30.90 6.28 -5.41
CA ILE A 52 29.54 5.80 -5.13
C ILE A 52 28.57 6.91 -5.50
N LYS A 53 27.54 6.59 -6.27
CA LYS A 53 26.50 7.54 -6.67
C LYS A 53 25.12 7.01 -6.33
N TRP A 54 24.29 7.91 -5.84
CA TRP A 54 22.87 7.63 -5.63
C TRP A 54 22.01 8.49 -6.56
N HIS A 55 21.05 7.85 -7.19
CA HIS A 55 20.10 8.47 -8.10
C HIS A 55 18.67 8.21 -7.62
N LYS A 56 17.78 9.16 -7.85
CA LYS A 56 16.35 9.00 -7.75
C LYS A 56 15.73 9.31 -9.10
N ASN A 57 14.93 8.36 -9.66
CA ASN A 57 14.34 8.50 -11.00
C ASN A 57 15.36 8.88 -12.07
N ASN A 58 16.55 8.26 -12.03
CA ASN A 58 17.71 8.53 -12.90
C ASN A 58 18.41 9.88 -12.70
N VAL A 59 18.01 10.71 -11.73
CA VAL A 59 18.68 11.97 -11.40
C VAL A 59 19.61 11.74 -10.20
N GLU A 60 20.89 12.07 -10.36
CA GLU A 60 21.89 11.96 -9.29
C GLU A 60 21.60 13.01 -8.21
N PHE A 61 21.56 12.57 -6.93
CA PHE A 61 21.35 13.44 -5.79
C PHE A 61 22.45 13.38 -4.73
N TYR A 62 23.30 12.34 -4.79
CA TYR A 62 24.45 12.20 -3.90
C TYR A 62 25.58 11.49 -4.61
N ARG A 63 26.79 11.94 -4.34
CA ARG A 63 28.04 11.35 -4.81
C ARG A 63 29.06 11.29 -3.69
N TYR A 64 29.78 10.21 -3.61
CA TYR A 64 30.96 10.04 -2.75
C TYR A 64 32.18 9.75 -3.62
N LEU A 65 33.19 10.60 -3.52
CA LEU A 65 34.50 10.45 -4.14
C LEU A 65 35.56 10.46 -3.04
N PRO A 66 36.30 9.36 -2.80
CA PRO A 66 37.27 9.27 -1.69
C PRO A 66 38.34 10.35 -1.71
N GLU A 67 38.75 10.78 -2.91
CA GLU A 67 39.81 11.76 -3.14
C GLU A 67 39.35 13.21 -2.95
N ASP A 68 38.05 13.47 -2.94
CA ASP A 68 37.49 14.82 -2.82
C ASP A 68 37.47 15.31 -1.35
N ARG A 69 37.45 16.64 -1.19
CA ARG A 69 37.38 17.31 0.11
C ARG A 69 36.25 18.36 0.11
N PRO A 70 35.09 18.12 0.71
CA PRO A 70 34.63 16.89 1.37
C PRO A 70 34.34 15.77 0.35
N PRO A 71 34.49 14.51 0.75
CA PRO A 71 34.29 13.37 -0.17
C PRO A 71 32.83 13.15 -0.55
N GLY A 72 31.89 13.49 0.32
CA GLY A 72 30.45 13.38 0.10
C GLY A 72 29.85 14.70 -0.40
N GLN A 73 29.18 14.66 -1.54
CA GLN A 73 28.55 15.82 -2.17
C GLN A 73 27.05 15.53 -2.39
N LYS A 74 26.19 16.49 -2.03
CA LYS A 74 24.76 16.41 -2.31
C LYS A 74 24.37 17.37 -3.43
N TYR A 75 23.37 16.97 -4.20
CA TYR A 75 22.72 17.79 -5.21
C TYR A 75 21.25 17.95 -4.84
N GLU A 76 20.73 19.17 -4.98
CA GLU A 76 19.33 19.44 -4.63
C GLU A 76 18.40 18.74 -5.62
N LEU A 77 17.47 17.97 -5.06
CA LEU A 77 16.44 17.26 -5.80
C LEU A 77 15.18 17.18 -4.95
N ALA A 78 14.02 17.41 -5.57
CA ALA A 78 12.73 17.35 -4.89
C ALA A 78 12.53 15.99 -4.18
N GLY A 79 12.10 16.05 -2.91
CA GLY A 79 11.89 14.88 -2.06
C GLY A 79 13.16 14.24 -1.51
N ILE A 80 14.33 14.87 -1.66
CA ILE A 80 15.60 14.40 -1.11
C ILE A 80 16.07 15.33 0.00
N HIS A 81 15.93 14.88 1.24
CA HIS A 81 16.28 15.61 2.45
C HIS A 81 17.48 14.95 3.13
N LEU A 82 18.69 15.20 2.63
CA LEU A 82 19.90 14.55 3.15
C LEU A 82 20.47 15.23 4.38
N ASP A 83 20.81 14.42 5.38
CA ASP A 83 21.67 14.82 6.49
C ASP A 83 23.10 14.28 6.25
N LEU A 84 23.98 15.15 5.74
CA LEU A 84 25.35 14.77 5.43
C LEU A 84 26.16 14.42 6.68
N SER A 85 25.76 14.87 7.87
CA SER A 85 26.46 14.53 9.12
C SER A 85 26.30 13.06 9.51
N LYS A 86 25.23 12.41 9.02
CA LYS A 86 24.94 10.99 9.22
C LYS A 86 25.12 10.14 7.97
N THR A 87 25.39 10.77 6.84
CA THR A 87 25.59 10.10 5.57
C THR A 87 27.08 9.79 5.39
N ASP A 88 27.42 8.54 5.14
CA ASP A 88 28.80 8.10 4.90
C ASP A 88 28.87 7.08 3.77
N ARG A 89 29.74 7.32 2.80
CA ARG A 89 29.96 6.47 1.62
C ARG A 89 28.63 6.09 0.94
N GLY A 90 28.29 4.81 0.93
CA GLY A 90 27.04 4.29 0.37
C GLY A 90 25.81 4.37 1.28
N ASN A 91 25.96 4.83 2.54
CA ASN A 91 24.88 4.91 3.50
C ASN A 91 24.29 6.32 3.54
N ILE A 92 23.04 6.46 3.15
CA ILE A 92 22.32 7.72 3.06
C ILE A 92 21.29 7.82 4.18
N PHE A 93 21.28 8.94 4.90
CA PHE A 93 20.25 9.23 5.88
C PHE A 93 19.41 10.43 5.46
N MET A 94 18.10 10.22 5.39
CA MET A 94 17.10 11.27 5.25
C MET A 94 16.31 11.38 6.56
N PRO A 95 16.35 12.52 7.28
CA PRO A 95 15.69 12.69 8.58
C PRO A 95 14.16 12.72 8.48
N TYR A 96 13.63 12.98 7.32
CA TYR A 96 12.20 12.92 7.03
C TYR A 96 11.95 12.68 5.53
N THR A 97 10.75 12.23 5.21
CA THR A 97 10.28 11.98 3.85
C THR A 97 9.01 12.79 3.56
N ASP A 98 8.80 13.17 2.31
CA ASP A 98 7.57 13.77 1.81
C ASP A 98 7.01 12.99 0.61
N VAL A 99 5.94 13.48 -0.01
CA VAL A 99 5.32 12.80 -1.17
C VAL A 99 6.29 12.74 -2.35
N ASP A 100 7.12 13.76 -2.52
CA ASP A 100 8.11 13.82 -3.59
C ASP A 100 9.29 12.87 -3.34
N SER A 101 9.46 12.33 -2.12
CA SER A 101 10.46 11.30 -1.83
C SER A 101 10.17 9.97 -2.51
N GLU A 102 8.95 9.75 -3.00
CA GLU A 102 8.59 8.55 -3.77
C GLU A 102 9.40 8.43 -5.06
N GLY A 103 9.88 7.22 -5.40
CA GLY A 103 10.58 6.99 -6.65
C GLY A 103 11.46 5.75 -6.65
N ILE A 104 12.18 5.58 -7.78
CA ILE A 104 13.15 4.51 -7.97
C ILE A 104 14.53 5.03 -7.55
N TYR A 105 15.10 4.40 -6.54
CA TYR A 105 16.43 4.70 -6.01
C TYR A 105 17.45 3.72 -6.55
N ARG A 106 18.57 4.25 -7.10
CA ARG A 106 19.65 3.46 -7.65
C ARG A 106 20.96 3.83 -6.99
N CYS A 107 21.70 2.81 -6.54
CA CYS A 107 23.09 2.92 -6.15
C CYS A 107 23.97 2.42 -7.27
N GLU A 108 25.04 3.17 -7.58
CA GLU A 108 26.06 2.86 -8.54
C GLU A 108 27.44 2.95 -7.88
N VAL A 109 28.25 1.89 -8.00
CA VAL A 109 29.61 1.81 -7.45
C VAL A 109 30.58 1.58 -8.58
N SER A 110 31.63 2.40 -8.64
CA SER A 110 32.68 2.32 -9.68
C SER A 110 34.06 2.19 -9.07
N THR A 111 34.94 1.46 -9.74
CA THR A 111 36.35 1.30 -9.36
C THR A 111 37.26 2.16 -10.19
N GLU A 112 38.49 2.39 -9.66
CA GLU A 112 39.57 3.07 -10.32
C GLU A 112 40.17 2.29 -11.51
N ALA A 113 41.11 2.90 -12.19
CA ALA A 113 41.99 2.24 -13.14
C ALA A 113 42.70 1.01 -12.53
N PRO A 114 43.05 -0.02 -13.30
CA PRO A 114 42.89 -0.12 -14.76
C PRO A 114 41.55 -0.69 -15.22
N ASN A 115 40.75 -1.26 -14.31
CA ASN A 115 39.60 -2.09 -14.70
C ASN A 115 38.30 -1.29 -14.91
N PHE A 116 38.15 -0.10 -14.29
CA PHE A 116 36.98 0.78 -14.44
C PHE A 116 35.63 0.07 -14.38
N GLN A 117 35.50 -0.87 -13.45
CA GLN A 117 34.27 -1.63 -13.30
C GLN A 117 33.17 -0.77 -12.67
N THR A 118 31.94 -0.99 -13.09
CA THR A 118 30.77 -0.32 -12.50
C THR A 118 29.65 -1.34 -12.29
N VAL A 119 29.12 -1.37 -11.07
CA VAL A 119 27.95 -2.17 -10.72
C VAL A 119 26.85 -1.25 -10.19
N LYS A 120 25.60 -1.62 -10.46
CA LYS A 120 24.42 -0.85 -10.01
C LYS A 120 23.27 -1.77 -9.63
N ALA A 121 22.45 -1.30 -8.72
CA ALA A 121 21.15 -1.90 -8.41
C ALA A 121 20.15 -0.82 -8.05
N GLU A 122 18.86 -1.11 -8.18
CA GLU A 122 17.79 -0.17 -7.90
C GLU A 122 16.63 -0.81 -7.14
N ARG A 123 15.90 0.02 -6.40
CA ARG A 123 14.70 -0.34 -5.63
C ARG A 123 13.70 0.81 -5.68
N GLU A 124 12.42 0.46 -5.67
CA GLU A 124 11.32 1.42 -5.57
C GLU A 124 11.02 1.72 -4.10
N MET A 125 10.79 2.99 -3.77
CA MET A 125 10.26 3.44 -2.49
C MET A 125 8.95 4.18 -2.73
N ARG A 126 7.89 3.81 -2.00
CA ARG A 126 6.58 4.45 -2.03
C ARG A 126 6.31 5.19 -0.74
N ILE A 127 5.70 6.36 -0.87
CA ILE A 127 5.32 7.18 0.28
C ILE A 127 3.83 7.04 0.56
N TYR A 128 3.52 6.67 1.78
CA TYR A 128 2.15 6.56 2.27
C TYR A 128 1.80 7.75 3.16
N VAL A 129 0.57 8.23 3.00
CA VAL A 129 0.00 9.28 3.85
C VAL A 129 -1.29 8.76 4.46
N ASN A 130 -1.26 8.52 5.76
CA ASN A 130 -2.43 8.10 6.50
C ASN A 130 -3.45 9.24 6.58
N PRO A 131 -4.77 8.94 6.47
CA PRO A 131 -5.79 9.95 6.68
C PRO A 131 -5.73 10.50 8.11
N SER A 132 -5.88 11.81 8.24
CA SER A 132 -5.81 12.53 9.52
C SER A 132 -7.07 12.37 10.37
N SER A 133 -8.20 12.00 9.76
CA SER A 133 -9.50 11.87 10.44
C SER A 133 -10.32 10.71 9.88
N LYS A 134 -11.33 10.30 10.64
CA LYS A 134 -12.34 9.34 10.21
C LYS A 134 -13.12 9.86 8.99
N PRO A 135 -13.67 8.96 8.14
CA PRO A 135 -14.55 9.37 7.05
C PRO A 135 -15.82 10.03 7.61
N VAL A 136 -16.36 10.97 6.84
CA VAL A 136 -17.57 11.70 7.22
C VAL A 136 -18.73 11.35 6.29
N ILE A 137 -19.96 11.35 6.84
CA ILE A 137 -21.18 11.10 6.10
C ILE A 137 -21.89 12.46 5.87
N LEU A 138 -22.18 12.77 4.61
CA LEU A 138 -22.83 14.00 4.19
C LEU A 138 -24.24 13.71 3.63
N GLY A 139 -25.15 14.67 3.75
CA GLY A 139 -26.49 14.61 3.18
C GLY A 139 -27.49 13.80 4.04
N THR A 140 -27.21 13.65 5.31
CA THR A 140 -28.06 12.92 6.25
C THR A 140 -29.25 13.75 6.71
N LYS A 141 -30.39 13.06 6.96
CA LYS A 141 -31.54 13.62 7.68
C LYS A 141 -31.63 12.97 9.06
N PRO A 142 -32.10 13.69 10.08
CA PRO A 142 -32.26 13.11 11.42
C PRO A 142 -33.38 12.06 11.48
N TYR A 143 -34.36 12.14 10.58
CA TYR A 143 -35.53 11.27 10.51
C TYR A 143 -35.75 10.76 9.10
N TYR A 144 -36.15 9.52 8.96
CA TYR A 144 -36.61 8.90 7.72
C TYR A 144 -37.87 8.07 7.98
N ALA A 145 -38.79 8.10 7.03
CA ALA A 145 -39.97 7.23 7.00
C ALA A 145 -39.77 6.09 5.99
N PRO A 146 -40.45 4.95 6.12
CA PRO A 146 -40.57 3.98 5.06
C PRO A 146 -41.08 4.62 3.77
N GLY A 147 -40.41 4.40 2.64
CA GLY A 147 -40.66 5.09 1.35
C GLY A 147 -39.76 6.29 1.08
N ASP A 148 -39.09 6.84 2.09
CA ASP A 148 -38.14 7.93 1.87
C ASP A 148 -36.92 7.47 1.11
N ILE A 149 -36.40 8.34 0.28
CA ILE A 149 -35.11 8.12 -0.41
C ILE A 149 -33.98 8.58 0.51
N VAL A 150 -33.19 7.61 0.98
CA VAL A 150 -31.90 7.85 1.61
C VAL A 150 -30.88 8.14 0.51
N ASN A 151 -30.22 9.31 0.58
CA ASN A 151 -29.21 9.71 -0.39
C ASN A 151 -28.09 10.43 0.33
N VAL A 152 -27.09 9.64 0.73
CA VAL A 152 -25.95 10.08 1.56
C VAL A 152 -24.64 9.81 0.84
N THR A 153 -23.62 10.59 1.17
CA THR A 153 -22.29 10.44 0.60
C THR A 153 -21.25 10.32 1.69
N CYS A 154 -20.47 9.26 1.65
CA CYS A 154 -19.27 9.11 2.47
C CYS A 154 -18.08 9.79 1.78
N VAL A 155 -17.30 10.53 2.55
CA VAL A 155 -16.08 11.21 2.08
C VAL A 155 -14.94 10.87 3.01
N SER A 156 -13.83 10.37 2.46
CA SER A 156 -12.62 10.12 3.23
C SER A 156 -11.84 11.40 3.50
N ALA A 157 -11.03 11.43 4.56
CA ALA A 157 -9.94 12.39 4.63
C ALA A 157 -8.91 12.12 3.51
N PRO A 158 -8.09 13.14 3.13
CA PRO A 158 -7.02 12.95 2.17
C PRO A 158 -6.04 11.88 2.63
N SER A 159 -5.65 10.99 1.71
CA SER A 159 -4.72 9.89 1.97
C SER A 159 -3.96 9.50 0.72
N ARG A 160 -2.85 8.78 0.87
CA ARG A 160 -2.11 8.14 -0.20
C ARG A 160 -1.71 6.74 0.24
N PRO A 161 -2.13 5.71 -0.46
CA PRO A 161 -3.05 5.68 -1.59
C PRO A 161 -4.48 6.13 -1.26
N ALA A 162 -5.33 6.19 -2.30
CA ALA A 162 -6.74 6.50 -2.15
C ALA A 162 -7.45 5.48 -1.26
N ALA A 163 -8.27 5.95 -0.32
CA ALA A 163 -9.06 5.07 0.54
C ALA A 163 -10.13 4.30 -0.26
N ILE A 164 -10.31 3.04 0.07
CA ILE A 164 -11.43 2.22 -0.41
C ILE A 164 -12.56 2.41 0.59
N LEU A 165 -13.71 2.92 0.13
CA LEU A 165 -14.87 3.16 0.97
C LEU A 165 -15.87 2.01 0.87
N LYS A 166 -16.52 1.67 2.00
CA LYS A 166 -17.61 0.72 2.11
C LYS A 166 -18.74 1.30 2.96
N TRP A 167 -19.99 0.95 2.62
CA TRP A 167 -21.17 1.30 3.38
C TRP A 167 -21.71 0.09 4.15
N TRP A 168 -22.17 0.37 5.36
CA TRP A 168 -22.81 -0.60 6.24
C TRP A 168 -24.19 -0.06 6.65
N ILE A 169 -25.21 -0.89 6.51
CA ILE A 169 -26.58 -0.63 6.99
C ILE A 169 -26.88 -1.67 8.05
N ASN A 170 -27.09 -1.27 9.29
CA ASN A 170 -27.32 -2.15 10.44
C ASN A 170 -26.27 -3.28 10.59
N GLY A 171 -25.02 -3.02 10.21
CA GLY A 171 -23.93 -3.98 10.27
C GLY A 171 -23.78 -4.90 9.06
N GLU A 172 -24.64 -4.76 8.04
CA GLU A 172 -24.52 -5.48 6.77
C GLU A 172 -23.91 -4.59 5.68
N GLU A 173 -22.98 -5.15 4.89
CA GLU A 173 -22.32 -4.41 3.79
C GLU A 173 -23.32 -4.09 2.67
N ALA A 174 -23.51 -2.82 2.40
CA ALA A 174 -24.37 -2.34 1.32
C ALA A 174 -23.66 -2.38 -0.03
N ARG A 175 -24.33 -2.92 -1.05
CA ARG A 175 -23.82 -2.89 -2.43
C ARG A 175 -23.87 -1.48 -2.99
N THR A 176 -22.72 -0.94 -3.33
CA THR A 176 -22.58 0.42 -3.86
C THR A 176 -21.69 0.43 -5.10
N LYS A 177 -21.90 1.40 -5.99
CA LYS A 177 -21.04 1.61 -7.14
C LYS A 177 -19.88 2.53 -6.73
N ARG A 178 -18.65 2.09 -6.94
CA ARG A 178 -17.46 2.91 -6.71
C ARG A 178 -17.48 4.16 -7.59
N MET A 179 -17.01 5.25 -7.02
CA MET A 179 -16.75 6.50 -7.72
C MET A 179 -15.22 6.70 -7.82
N PRO A 180 -14.73 7.39 -8.86
CA PRO A 180 -13.33 7.74 -8.94
C PRO A 180 -12.93 8.63 -7.75
N SER A 181 -11.73 8.42 -7.21
CA SER A 181 -11.14 9.32 -6.23
C SER A 181 -10.71 10.62 -6.88
N ILE A 182 -10.70 11.69 -6.11
CA ILE A 182 -10.26 13.01 -6.55
C ILE A 182 -8.85 13.22 -6.00
N GLU A 183 -7.90 13.48 -6.88
CA GLU A 183 -6.55 13.87 -6.50
C GLU A 183 -6.52 15.37 -6.19
N SER A 184 -5.94 15.73 -5.05
CA SER A 184 -5.69 17.11 -4.65
C SER A 184 -4.30 17.57 -5.13
N PRO A 185 -4.04 18.91 -5.18
CA PRO A 185 -2.79 19.46 -5.68
C PRO A 185 -1.53 18.99 -4.91
N ASP A 186 -1.70 18.52 -3.69
CA ASP A 186 -0.63 17.96 -2.83
C ASP A 186 -0.37 16.46 -3.06
N GLY A 187 -0.94 15.87 -4.12
CA GLY A 187 -0.77 14.47 -4.48
C GLY A 187 -1.50 13.48 -3.58
N LEU A 188 -2.46 13.96 -2.77
CA LEU A 188 -3.29 13.12 -1.92
C LEU A 188 -4.65 12.85 -2.59
N PHE A 189 -5.30 11.77 -2.19
CA PHE A 189 -6.57 11.35 -2.76
C PHE A 189 -7.71 11.47 -1.75
N ILE A 190 -8.82 12.04 -2.20
CA ILE A 190 -10.09 12.08 -1.47
C ILE A 190 -11.04 11.12 -2.16
N SER A 191 -11.48 10.09 -1.45
CA SER A 191 -12.46 9.12 -1.94
C SER A 191 -13.87 9.52 -1.55
N LYS A 192 -14.84 9.31 -2.46
CA LYS A 192 -16.27 9.56 -2.24
C LYS A 192 -17.06 8.33 -2.63
N LEU A 193 -18.06 7.98 -1.82
CA LEU A 193 -18.96 6.85 -2.10
C LEU A 193 -20.39 7.24 -1.74
N ARG A 194 -21.27 7.23 -2.76
CA ARG A 194 -22.69 7.53 -2.57
C ARG A 194 -23.45 6.26 -2.21
N LEU A 195 -24.33 6.37 -1.21
CA LEU A 195 -25.34 5.38 -0.89
C LEU A 195 -26.73 5.98 -1.19
N LYS A 196 -27.49 5.32 -2.10
CA LYS A 196 -28.86 5.74 -2.44
C LYS A 196 -29.77 4.51 -2.43
N PHE A 197 -30.81 4.54 -1.60
CA PHE A 197 -31.81 3.48 -1.53
C PHE A 197 -33.12 4.03 -0.94
N GLU A 198 -34.20 3.28 -1.12
CA GLU A 198 -35.49 3.56 -0.51
C GLU A 198 -35.52 2.93 0.88
N ALA A 199 -35.82 3.72 1.92
CA ALA A 199 -35.96 3.23 3.28
C ALA A 199 -37.21 2.33 3.35
N ARG A 200 -37.07 1.18 3.98
CA ARG A 200 -38.15 0.19 4.22
C ARG A 200 -38.27 -0.06 5.72
N GLN A 201 -39.45 -0.51 6.17
CA GLN A 201 -39.65 -0.87 7.58
C GLN A 201 -38.57 -1.83 8.10
N SER A 202 -38.09 -2.76 7.26
CA SER A 202 -37.04 -3.72 7.62
C SER A 202 -35.68 -3.12 7.89
N HIS A 203 -35.45 -1.87 7.46
CA HIS A 203 -34.21 -1.16 7.78
C HIS A 203 -34.19 -0.53 9.18
N PHE A 204 -35.36 -0.46 9.83
CA PHE A 204 -35.47 0.11 11.16
C PHE A 204 -35.59 -1.00 12.21
N TRP A 205 -34.56 -1.16 13.00
CA TRP A 205 -34.56 -2.04 14.14
C TRP A 205 -34.69 -1.20 15.41
N ASP A 206 -35.68 -1.53 16.23
CA ASP A 206 -36.03 -0.72 17.40
C ASP A 206 -36.23 0.78 17.08
N GLY A 207 -36.94 1.06 15.96
CA GLY A 207 -37.18 2.40 15.47
C GLY A 207 -35.95 3.15 14.94
N LYS A 208 -34.81 2.49 14.79
CA LYS A 208 -33.54 3.09 14.37
C LYS A 208 -32.92 2.38 13.19
N MET A 209 -32.37 3.15 12.26
CA MET A 209 -31.57 2.65 11.15
C MET A 209 -30.13 3.17 11.32
N LYS A 210 -29.16 2.28 11.45
CA LYS A 210 -27.75 2.60 11.63
C LYS A 210 -27.02 2.61 10.29
N LEU A 211 -26.48 3.76 9.90
CA LEU A 211 -25.63 3.94 8.72
C LEU A 211 -24.19 4.15 9.18
N GLN A 212 -23.26 3.45 8.56
CA GLN A 212 -21.84 3.58 8.87
C GLN A 212 -21.01 3.48 7.60
N CYS A 213 -20.00 4.32 7.48
CA CYS A 213 -19.03 4.27 6.40
C CYS A 213 -17.67 3.81 6.92
N GLU A 214 -17.03 2.90 6.22
CA GLU A 214 -15.70 2.42 6.51
C GLU A 214 -14.75 2.88 5.41
N ALA A 215 -13.62 3.47 5.78
CA ALA A 215 -12.50 3.80 4.90
C ALA A 215 -11.35 2.83 5.18
N ILE A 216 -10.90 2.15 4.15
CA ILE A 216 -9.84 1.14 4.19
C ILE A 216 -8.67 1.68 3.39
N ILE A 217 -7.52 1.86 4.03
CA ILE A 217 -6.24 2.13 3.38
C ILE A 217 -5.48 0.81 3.35
N SER A 218 -5.31 0.26 2.17
CA SER A 218 -4.51 -0.96 1.97
C SER A 218 -3.10 -0.55 1.58
N GLN A 219 -2.15 -0.89 2.42
CA GLN A 219 -0.72 -0.76 2.15
C GLN A 219 -0.23 -2.11 1.60
N ALA A 220 -0.73 -2.50 0.43
CA ALA A 220 -0.27 -3.72 -0.20
C ALA A 220 0.99 -3.44 -1.04
N HIS A 221 2.07 -4.11 -0.73
CA HIS A 221 3.23 -4.17 -1.61
C HIS A 221 3.56 -5.63 -1.90
N THR A 222 3.89 -5.89 -3.16
CA THR A 222 4.17 -7.23 -3.63
C THR A 222 5.67 -7.41 -3.82
N LEU A 223 6.23 -8.34 -3.07
CA LEU A 223 7.61 -8.79 -3.21
C LEU A 223 7.65 -9.99 -4.16
N ARG A 224 8.69 -10.08 -4.99
CA ARG A 224 8.86 -11.19 -5.93
C ARG A 224 10.00 -12.09 -5.48
N SER A 225 9.83 -13.40 -5.67
CA SER A 225 10.91 -14.36 -5.53
C SER A 225 11.91 -14.22 -6.67
N GLU A 226 13.01 -14.94 -6.55
CA GLU A 226 13.82 -15.32 -7.70
C GLU A 226 12.95 -16.05 -8.74
N GLU A 227 13.27 -15.86 -10.01
CA GLU A 227 12.60 -16.57 -11.09
C GLU A 227 13.38 -17.85 -11.41
N ILE A 228 12.73 -19.01 -11.33
CA ILE A 228 13.28 -20.27 -11.75
C ILE A 228 12.96 -20.45 -13.23
N ILE A 229 13.97 -20.42 -14.10
CA ILE A 229 13.83 -20.69 -15.53
C ILE A 229 14.25 -22.12 -15.82
N ILE A 230 13.34 -22.90 -16.38
CA ILE A 230 13.54 -24.28 -16.78
C ILE A 230 13.47 -24.32 -18.29
N THR A 231 14.58 -24.77 -18.94
CA THR A 231 14.63 -24.94 -20.39
C THR A 231 14.16 -26.32 -20.83
N SER A 232 13.62 -26.44 -22.03
CA SER A 232 13.08 -27.70 -22.56
C SER A 232 14.16 -28.80 -22.77
N ASN A 233 15.46 -28.43 -22.78
CA ASN A 233 16.60 -29.34 -22.81
C ASN A 233 17.08 -29.76 -21.41
N GLY A 234 16.34 -29.42 -20.38
CA GLY A 234 16.56 -29.85 -19.00
C GLY A 234 17.55 -29.02 -18.20
N ALA A 235 18.16 -27.98 -18.77
CA ALA A 235 19.01 -27.06 -17.99
C ALA A 235 18.14 -26.09 -17.16
N THR A 236 18.42 -26.05 -15.88
CA THR A 236 17.81 -25.05 -14.98
C THR A 236 18.80 -23.92 -14.76
N THR A 237 18.47 -22.71 -15.17
CA THR A 237 19.21 -21.52 -14.81
C THR A 237 18.38 -20.74 -13.79
N ALA A 238 18.90 -20.63 -12.58
CA ALA A 238 18.41 -19.61 -11.66
C ALA A 238 18.98 -18.27 -12.15
N THR A 239 18.17 -17.46 -12.81
CA THR A 239 18.55 -16.09 -13.13
C THR A 239 18.25 -15.23 -11.92
N GLY A 240 19.14 -15.26 -10.95
CA GLY A 240 19.00 -14.56 -9.68
C GLY A 240 20.16 -13.66 -9.30
N ALA A 241 20.99 -13.21 -10.25
CA ALA A 241 22.10 -12.36 -9.87
C ALA A 241 21.80 -10.86 -9.83
N TYR A 242 20.66 -10.40 -10.34
CA TYR A 242 20.40 -8.96 -10.48
C TYR A 242 19.10 -8.41 -9.84
N ASP A 243 18.21 -9.28 -9.33
CA ASP A 243 16.94 -8.80 -8.75
C ASP A 243 16.52 -9.59 -7.50
N GLN A 244 17.49 -10.08 -6.73
CA GLN A 244 17.19 -10.65 -5.42
C GLN A 244 16.75 -9.56 -4.48
N GLN A 245 15.46 -9.35 -4.42
CA GLN A 245 14.82 -8.63 -3.32
C GLN A 245 15.07 -9.48 -2.06
N LYS A 246 16.09 -9.15 -1.25
CA LYS A 246 16.51 -9.93 -0.07
C LYS A 246 15.37 -10.19 0.92
N ASP A 247 14.30 -9.40 0.83
CA ASP A 247 13.08 -9.54 1.62
C ASP A 247 11.94 -10.25 0.83
N GLY A 248 12.21 -10.73 -0.38
CA GLY A 248 11.26 -11.48 -1.20
C GLY A 248 11.04 -12.89 -0.67
N PRO A 249 9.95 -13.56 -1.11
CA PRO A 249 9.72 -14.94 -0.76
C PRO A 249 10.81 -15.85 -1.38
N THR A 250 11.17 -16.90 -0.66
CA THR A 250 12.13 -17.92 -1.10
C THR A 250 11.40 -19.12 -1.70
N ILE A 251 12.04 -19.77 -2.68
CA ILE A 251 11.53 -21.01 -3.29
C ILE A 251 12.44 -22.15 -2.89
N ASP A 252 11.87 -23.19 -2.28
CA ASP A 252 12.58 -24.36 -1.79
C ASP A 252 12.01 -25.68 -2.38
N GLY A 253 12.82 -26.71 -2.44
CA GLY A 253 12.41 -28.08 -2.83
C GLY A 253 12.48 -28.37 -4.33
N GLY A 254 13.03 -27.48 -5.15
CA GLY A 254 13.16 -27.65 -6.60
C GLY A 254 14.26 -28.62 -7.00
N LYS A 255 14.08 -29.32 -8.13
CA LYS A 255 15.15 -30.04 -8.83
C LYS A 255 15.93 -29.09 -9.72
N HIS A 256 17.18 -29.37 -9.97
CA HIS A 256 18.02 -28.60 -10.91
C HIS A 256 17.64 -28.80 -12.38
N VAL A 257 16.90 -29.88 -12.67
CA VAL A 257 16.51 -30.26 -14.04
C VAL A 257 15.09 -30.82 -14.00
N TYR A 258 14.25 -30.38 -14.94
CA TYR A 258 12.91 -30.92 -15.16
C TYR A 258 12.69 -31.27 -16.63
N SER A 259 12.08 -32.41 -16.86
CA SER A 259 11.64 -32.89 -18.17
C SER A 259 10.12 -32.98 -18.23
N VAL A 260 9.60 -33.08 -19.47
CA VAL A 260 8.15 -33.35 -19.64
C VAL A 260 7.83 -34.70 -19.00
N GLY A 261 6.82 -34.72 -18.12
CA GLY A 261 6.45 -35.87 -17.30
C GLY A 261 6.91 -35.80 -15.85
N ASP A 262 7.90 -34.97 -15.53
CA ASP A 262 8.38 -34.80 -14.16
C ASP A 262 7.36 -34.12 -13.27
N LEU A 263 7.37 -34.47 -11.99
CA LEU A 263 6.60 -33.82 -10.97
C LEU A 263 7.37 -32.59 -10.41
N VAL A 264 6.83 -31.42 -10.54
CA VAL A 264 7.24 -30.23 -9.78
C VAL A 264 6.54 -30.30 -8.43
N ASP A 265 7.29 -30.23 -7.34
CA ASP A 265 6.78 -30.11 -5.96
C ASP A 265 7.75 -29.20 -5.20
N ILE A 266 7.39 -27.91 -5.14
CA ILE A 266 8.23 -26.84 -4.60
C ILE A 266 7.40 -26.00 -3.64
N ASN A 267 8.04 -25.33 -2.68
CA ASN A 267 7.37 -24.47 -1.74
C ASN A 267 7.88 -23.03 -1.89
N CYS A 268 6.97 -22.08 -1.71
CA CYS A 268 7.27 -20.68 -1.57
C CYS A 268 7.05 -20.30 -0.11
N THR A 269 8.05 -19.67 0.51
CA THR A 269 7.99 -19.20 1.91
C THR A 269 8.22 -17.70 1.94
N ALA A 270 7.26 -16.94 2.49
CA ALA A 270 7.43 -15.49 2.69
C ALA A 270 8.25 -15.20 3.94
N ALA A 271 8.86 -14.03 3.99
CA ALA A 271 9.42 -13.48 5.23
C ALA A 271 8.30 -13.36 6.29
N LYS A 272 8.70 -13.43 7.55
CA LYS A 272 7.77 -13.27 8.68
C LYS A 272 7.14 -11.89 8.69
N SER A 273 5.83 -11.82 8.92
CA SER A 273 5.07 -10.56 8.93
C SER A 273 3.81 -10.68 9.77
N GLN A 274 3.25 -9.53 10.15
CA GLN A 274 1.94 -9.40 10.79
C GLN A 274 1.23 -8.16 10.23
N PRO A 275 0.09 -8.32 9.50
CA PRO A 275 -0.53 -9.60 9.15
C PRO A 275 0.35 -10.46 8.20
N PRO A 276 0.08 -11.79 8.14
CA PRO A 276 0.82 -12.69 7.27
C PRO A 276 0.65 -12.31 5.79
N ALA A 277 1.72 -12.48 4.99
CA ALA A 277 1.69 -12.20 3.57
C ALA A 277 0.77 -13.16 2.82
N GLU A 278 0.14 -12.70 1.77
CA GLU A 278 -0.60 -13.54 0.82
C GLU A 278 0.34 -14.00 -0.30
N LEU A 279 0.43 -15.31 -0.53
CA LEU A 279 1.32 -15.92 -1.51
C LEU A 279 0.58 -16.28 -2.79
N HIS A 280 1.19 -15.98 -3.94
CA HIS A 280 0.68 -16.33 -5.26
C HIS A 280 1.79 -16.96 -6.11
N TRP A 281 1.45 -18.03 -6.86
CA TRP A 281 2.33 -18.67 -7.80
C TRP A 281 2.01 -18.33 -9.25
N TYR A 282 3.05 -18.19 -10.05
CA TYR A 282 2.95 -17.88 -11.48
C TYR A 282 3.78 -18.87 -12.31
N ILE A 283 3.19 -19.31 -13.44
CA ILE A 283 3.88 -20.04 -14.49
C ILE A 283 3.82 -19.18 -15.76
N ASN A 284 4.97 -18.77 -16.28
CA ASN A 284 5.07 -17.88 -17.46
C ASN A 284 4.22 -16.64 -17.32
N ASP A 285 4.34 -15.92 -16.21
CA ASP A 285 3.60 -14.69 -15.84
C ASP A 285 2.08 -14.85 -15.72
N LYS A 286 1.55 -16.06 -15.80
CA LYS A 286 0.14 -16.35 -15.54
C LYS A 286 -0.01 -16.96 -14.16
N GLU A 287 -0.92 -16.40 -13.36
CA GLU A 287 -1.27 -16.98 -12.06
C GLU A 287 -1.77 -18.40 -12.22
N VAL A 288 -1.27 -19.29 -11.36
CA VAL A 288 -1.61 -20.72 -11.44
C VAL A 288 -3.01 -20.99 -10.90
N ARG A 289 -3.65 -22.04 -11.41
CA ARG A 289 -4.94 -22.49 -10.93
C ARG A 289 -4.80 -23.10 -9.54
N SER A 290 -5.87 -22.98 -8.74
CA SER A 290 -5.93 -23.52 -7.39
C SER A 290 -5.63 -25.02 -7.31
N GLU A 291 -5.90 -25.79 -8.37
CA GLU A 291 -5.59 -27.23 -8.45
C GLU A 291 -4.10 -27.60 -8.37
N TYR A 292 -3.23 -26.61 -8.64
CA TYR A 292 -1.76 -26.77 -8.54
C TYR A 292 -1.22 -26.28 -7.20
N LEU A 293 -2.04 -25.59 -6.40
CA LEU A 293 -1.64 -25.02 -5.13
C LEU A 293 -1.80 -26.05 -4.01
N VAL A 294 -0.78 -26.16 -3.17
CA VAL A 294 -0.79 -27.02 -1.99
C VAL A 294 -0.63 -26.14 -0.74
N PRO A 295 -1.72 -25.84 -0.02
CA PRO A 295 -1.61 -25.12 1.24
C PRO A 295 -0.73 -25.85 2.23
N ARG A 296 0.20 -25.13 2.85
CA ARG A 296 1.09 -25.63 3.89
C ARG A 296 0.81 -24.90 5.22
N LYS A 297 1.21 -25.51 6.33
CA LYS A 297 1.12 -24.84 7.63
C LYS A 297 2.13 -23.68 7.67
N PRO A 298 1.71 -22.48 8.08
CA PRO A 298 2.63 -21.36 8.27
C PRO A 298 3.60 -21.64 9.43
N ILE A 299 4.75 -20.99 9.40
CA ILE A 299 5.69 -20.97 10.52
C ILE A 299 5.25 -19.82 11.43
N VAL A 300 4.84 -20.14 12.66
CA VAL A 300 4.38 -19.16 13.65
C VAL A 300 5.49 -18.87 14.64
N TYR A 301 5.76 -17.57 14.89
CA TYR A 301 6.80 -17.09 15.80
C TYR A 301 6.22 -16.64 17.14
N GLN A 302 7.05 -16.60 18.18
CA GLN A 302 6.62 -16.24 19.55
C GLN A 302 6.04 -14.82 19.66
N ASN A 303 6.42 -13.91 18.78
CA ASN A 303 5.93 -12.53 18.74
C ASN A 303 4.62 -12.35 17.95
N GLY A 304 4.00 -13.43 17.49
CA GLY A 304 2.75 -13.42 16.73
C GLY A 304 2.93 -13.14 15.23
N GLU A 305 4.16 -12.99 14.74
CA GLU A 305 4.44 -12.95 13.29
C GLU A 305 4.31 -14.36 12.68
N GLU A 306 3.97 -14.42 11.41
CA GLU A 306 3.86 -15.66 10.65
C GLU A 306 4.66 -15.58 9.36
N SER A 307 5.27 -16.71 8.97
CA SER A 307 5.82 -16.93 7.63
C SER A 307 4.91 -17.90 6.88
N PRO A 308 4.03 -17.42 5.99
CA PRO A 308 3.19 -18.28 5.17
C PRO A 308 4.01 -19.14 4.23
N VAL A 309 3.54 -20.35 3.97
CA VAL A 309 4.14 -21.30 3.03
C VAL A 309 3.09 -21.80 2.06
N LEU A 310 3.34 -21.69 0.75
CA LEU A 310 2.45 -22.15 -0.29
C LEU A 310 3.20 -23.08 -1.25
N GLY A 311 2.76 -24.34 -1.32
CA GLY A 311 3.31 -25.32 -2.25
C GLY A 311 2.77 -25.14 -3.67
N LEU A 312 3.61 -25.44 -4.67
CA LEU A 312 3.24 -25.59 -6.07
C LEU A 312 3.52 -27.02 -6.51
N ARG A 313 2.48 -27.75 -6.94
CA ARG A 313 2.59 -29.14 -7.33
C ARG A 313 1.86 -29.42 -8.64
N PHE A 314 2.60 -29.85 -9.66
CA PHE A 314 2.03 -30.22 -10.96
C PHE A 314 2.99 -31.11 -11.77
N VAL A 315 2.45 -31.84 -12.76
CA VAL A 315 3.25 -32.58 -13.70
C VAL A 315 3.60 -31.68 -14.90
N VAL A 316 4.89 -31.63 -15.24
CA VAL A 316 5.38 -30.84 -16.37
C VAL A 316 4.81 -31.39 -17.68
N LYS A 317 4.22 -30.51 -18.49
CA LYS A 317 3.67 -30.81 -19.81
C LYS A 317 4.28 -29.88 -20.84
N GLN A 318 4.32 -30.31 -22.11
CA GLN A 318 4.89 -29.52 -23.21
C GLN A 318 4.27 -28.10 -23.29
N ARG A 319 2.98 -27.97 -22.99
CA ARG A 319 2.28 -26.68 -22.98
C ARG A 319 2.79 -25.66 -21.93
N HIS A 320 3.53 -26.12 -20.92
CA HIS A 320 4.12 -25.24 -19.92
C HIS A 320 5.38 -24.53 -20.43
N PHE A 321 5.95 -24.99 -21.54
CA PHE A 321 7.10 -24.36 -22.15
C PHE A 321 6.64 -23.31 -23.18
N GLN A 322 7.14 -22.08 -23.04
CA GLN A 322 6.99 -21.00 -24.01
C GLN A 322 8.38 -20.65 -24.54
N LYS A 323 8.59 -20.67 -25.87
CA LYS A 323 9.90 -20.45 -26.48
C LYS A 323 11.01 -21.33 -25.83
N GLN A 324 10.68 -22.60 -25.52
CA GLN A 324 11.54 -23.58 -24.87
C GLN A 324 11.87 -23.30 -23.38
N GLU A 325 11.24 -22.33 -22.76
CA GLU A 325 11.41 -21.98 -21.34
C GLU A 325 10.09 -22.12 -20.57
N MET A 326 10.18 -22.55 -19.33
CA MET A 326 9.10 -22.50 -18.36
C MET A 326 9.61 -21.71 -17.15
N ARG A 327 8.95 -20.61 -16.84
CA ARG A 327 9.34 -19.70 -15.75
C ARG A 327 8.42 -19.86 -14.56
N LEU A 328 8.98 -20.14 -13.40
CA LEU A 328 8.26 -20.27 -12.14
C LEU A 328 8.62 -19.09 -11.23
N ARG A 329 7.62 -18.41 -10.72
CA ARG A 329 7.80 -17.26 -9.83
C ARG A 329 6.74 -17.28 -8.74
N CYS A 330 7.15 -16.94 -7.53
CA CYS A 330 6.26 -16.70 -6.40
C CYS A 330 6.24 -15.21 -6.05
N THR A 331 5.10 -14.72 -5.60
CA THR A 331 4.98 -13.37 -5.04
C THR A 331 4.40 -13.44 -3.65
N ALA A 332 4.88 -12.60 -2.75
CA ALA A 332 4.33 -12.38 -1.43
C ALA A 332 3.74 -10.96 -1.38
N THR A 333 2.44 -10.86 -1.18
CA THR A 333 1.76 -9.58 -1.01
C THR A 333 1.58 -9.32 0.48
N LEU A 334 2.29 -8.32 0.99
CA LEU A 334 2.14 -7.83 2.34
C LEU A 334 1.06 -6.74 2.32
N SER A 335 0.04 -6.90 3.14
CA SER A 335 -1.07 -5.95 3.25
C SER A 335 -1.16 -5.45 4.68
N GLU A 336 -0.69 -4.25 4.94
CA GLU A 336 -1.08 -3.53 6.14
C GLU A 336 -2.41 -2.82 5.86
N VAL A 337 -3.47 -3.17 6.59
CA VAL A 337 -4.80 -2.60 6.40
C VAL A 337 -5.13 -1.70 7.56
N LYS A 338 -5.12 -0.39 7.33
CA LYS A 338 -5.67 0.59 8.28
C LYS A 338 -7.15 0.78 7.99
N ARG A 339 -8.00 0.40 8.96
CA ARG A 339 -9.46 0.58 8.89
C ARG A 339 -9.90 1.72 9.80
N MET A 340 -10.72 2.61 9.27
CA MET A 340 -11.31 3.72 10.02
C MET A 340 -12.80 3.77 9.70
N THR A 341 -13.63 3.76 10.74
CA THR A 341 -15.09 3.86 10.60
C THR A 341 -15.55 5.25 10.96
N SER A 342 -16.56 5.76 10.23
CA SER A 342 -17.26 6.98 10.61
C SER A 342 -17.91 6.82 11.97
N GLU A 343 -18.23 7.92 12.61
CA GLU A 343 -19.24 7.89 13.69
C GLU A 343 -20.52 7.26 13.14
N PRO A 344 -21.15 6.35 13.88
CA PRO A 344 -22.41 5.75 13.44
C PRO A 344 -23.49 6.86 13.39
N LEU A 345 -24.17 6.94 12.25
CA LEU A 345 -25.35 7.76 12.13
C LEU A 345 -26.57 6.92 12.49
N GLU A 346 -27.27 7.26 13.56
CA GLU A 346 -28.55 6.69 13.91
C GLU A 346 -29.67 7.59 13.38
N ALA A 347 -30.37 7.14 12.34
CA ALA A 347 -31.55 7.81 11.82
C ALA A 347 -32.78 7.24 12.51
N ILE A 348 -33.62 8.11 13.07
CA ILE A 348 -34.81 7.72 13.80
C ILE A 348 -35.99 7.55 12.83
N LEU A 349 -36.83 6.55 13.06
CA LEU A 349 -38.08 6.38 12.34
C LEU A 349 -39.01 7.56 12.67
N SER A 350 -39.45 8.33 11.66
CA SER A 350 -40.49 9.31 11.87
C SER A 350 -41.84 8.60 12.01
N GLU A 351 -42.45 8.67 13.16
CA GLU A 351 -43.87 8.36 13.31
C GLU A 351 -44.63 9.45 12.57
N GLN A 352 -45.19 9.14 11.40
CA GLN A 352 -46.30 9.92 10.88
C GLN A 352 -47.42 9.81 11.89
N GLN A 353 -47.69 10.83 12.67
CA GLN A 353 -48.98 10.98 13.32
C GLN A 353 -50.04 10.87 12.21
N LYS A 354 -50.68 9.72 12.11
CA LYS A 354 -52.01 9.63 11.49
C LYS A 354 -52.90 10.52 12.37
N SER A 355 -53.06 11.75 12.03
CA SER A 355 -54.21 12.50 12.43
C SER A 355 -55.41 11.84 11.76
N ASP A 356 -55.99 10.86 12.40
CA ASP A 356 -57.33 10.43 12.13
C ASP A 356 -58.21 11.60 12.46
N LEU A 357 -58.57 12.34 11.42
CA LEU A 357 -59.62 13.34 11.45
C LEU A 357 -60.92 12.57 11.62
N HIS A 358 -61.27 12.20 12.87
CA HIS A 358 -62.63 11.84 13.26
C HIS A 358 -63.43 13.14 13.15
N VAL A 359 -64.09 13.31 12.01
CA VAL A 359 -65.20 14.25 11.88
C VAL A 359 -66.40 13.65 12.60
N ASP A 360 -66.52 13.86 13.88
CA ASP A 360 -67.80 13.67 14.59
C ASP A 360 -68.70 14.83 14.25
N LEU A 361 -69.60 14.53 13.29
CA LEU A 361 -70.80 15.34 13.07
C LEU A 361 -71.77 15.12 14.24
N ASN A 362 -71.68 15.93 15.28
CA ASN A 362 -72.77 16.12 16.24
C ASN A 362 -73.18 17.60 16.27
N ILE A 363 -74.30 17.83 15.59
CA ILE A 363 -75.07 19.04 15.67
C ILE A 363 -75.84 19.04 17.03
N SER A 364 -75.57 20.01 17.88
CA SER A 364 -76.58 20.59 18.77
C SER A 364 -76.15 21.93 19.33
N SER A 365 -76.84 22.92 18.80
CA SER A 365 -77.48 24.09 19.40
C SER A 365 -76.79 24.88 20.57
N VAL A 366 -76.51 26.13 20.21
CA VAL A 366 -76.85 27.39 20.91
C VAL A 366 -76.39 27.60 22.37
N SER A 367 -75.51 28.57 22.56
CA SER A 367 -75.78 29.73 23.40
C SER A 367 -74.63 30.74 23.34
N SER A 368 -75.00 31.92 22.93
CA SER A 368 -74.27 33.17 23.02
C SER A 368 -73.97 33.62 24.45
N ARG A 369 -72.74 34.12 24.71
CA ARG A 369 -72.54 35.31 25.54
C ARG A 369 -71.13 35.92 25.32
N SER A 370 -71.18 37.09 24.85
CA SER A 370 -70.12 38.12 24.81
C SER A 370 -69.53 38.36 26.21
N ILE A 371 -68.33 38.86 26.30
CA ILE A 371 -67.88 40.04 27.09
C ILE A 371 -66.34 40.21 26.97
N TRP A 372 -65.98 41.30 26.32
CA TRP A 372 -64.92 42.32 26.62
C TRP A 372 -63.47 41.92 26.87
N SER A 373 -62.64 42.59 26.05
CA SER A 373 -61.24 42.96 26.28
C SER A 373 -61.03 43.89 27.45
N PRO A 374 -59.80 44.11 27.95
CA PRO A 374 -59.12 45.32 27.44
C PRO A 374 -57.61 45.14 27.19
N LEU A 375 -57.15 46.02 26.31
CA LEU A 375 -55.81 46.47 26.00
C LEU A 375 -55.05 46.96 27.28
N VAL A 376 -53.71 46.71 27.28
CA VAL A 376 -52.75 47.68 27.86
C VAL A 376 -51.49 47.72 27.04
N LEU A 377 -51.21 48.85 26.52
CA LEU A 377 -50.11 49.52 25.90
C LEU A 377 -48.70 49.23 26.47
N HIS A 378 -47.77 49.29 25.56
CA HIS A 378 -46.37 49.80 25.52
C HIS A 378 -45.80 50.60 26.73
N PRO A 379 -44.46 50.94 26.82
CA PRO A 379 -43.54 51.34 25.70
C PRO A 379 -42.04 51.03 25.86
N LEU A 380 -41.32 51.07 24.72
CA LEU A 380 -40.14 51.88 24.34
C LEU A 380 -38.83 51.89 25.16
N CYS A 381 -37.77 51.86 24.41
CA CYS A 381 -36.47 52.61 24.43
C CYS A 381 -35.27 51.73 24.54
N CYS A 382 -34.22 51.83 23.83
CA CYS A 382 -33.40 52.73 23.03
C CYS A 382 -32.19 51.90 22.62
N LEU A 383 -31.77 51.84 21.40
CA LEU A 383 -30.73 52.64 20.71
C LEU A 383 -29.40 52.83 21.45
N PHE A 384 -28.33 52.34 20.82
CA PHE A 384 -27.01 52.95 20.60
C PHE A 384 -26.18 51.94 19.81
N ILE A 385 -25.90 52.06 18.52
CA ILE A 385 -25.11 52.99 17.67
C ILE A 385 -23.64 53.14 18.11
N PHE A 386 -22.82 52.99 17.09
CA PHE A 386 -21.47 53.48 16.83
C PHE A 386 -20.35 52.44 17.04
N LEU A 387 -19.66 52.17 16.03
CA LEU A 387 -18.81 52.74 14.98
C LEU A 387 -17.35 52.24 15.13
N VAL A 388 -16.85 51.70 14.03
CA VAL A 388 -15.62 52.12 13.32
C VAL A 388 -14.27 51.87 13.99
N SER A 389 -13.41 51.16 13.28
CA SER A 389 -12.14 51.56 12.70
C SER A 389 -11.25 50.36 12.40
N ARG A 390 -10.97 49.94 11.17
CA ARG A 390 -9.79 50.31 10.33
C ARG A 390 -8.49 50.41 11.12
N ASN A 391 -7.52 49.53 10.84
CA ASN A 391 -6.31 49.73 10.05
C ASN A 391 -5.22 48.72 10.34
N PHE A 392 -4.59 48.26 9.25
CA PHE A 392 -3.14 48.21 8.97
C PHE A 392 -2.24 47.42 9.94
N PHE A 393 -1.71 46.30 9.50
CA PHE A 393 -0.45 46.13 8.73
C PHE A 393 -0.44 44.71 8.19
#